data_67a1e193517bfad0a65b613778048234
#
_entry.id   67a1e193517bfad0a65b613778048234
#
_cell.length_a   1.000
_cell.length_b   1.000
_cell.length_c   1.000
_cell.angle_alpha   90.00
_cell.angle_beta   90.00
_cell.angle_gamma   90.00
#
_symmetry.space_group_name_H-M   'P 1'
#
loop_
_entity.id
_entity.type
_entity.pdbx_description
1 polymer ?
#
loop_
_entity_poly.entity_id
_entity_poly.type
_entity_poly.pdbx_seq_one_letter_code
_entity_poly.pdbx_strand_id
1 'polypeptide(L)'
;MEKKQYELCLEILKRFHKAGILNNFILIGSWSAYFYNEYFAGTQYLDRAALKTRDIDFLIDNPTKIKHEVNVPELLRDLGFVMIYKGNKGYIKLEHPDLLLEFLVLEKGRGIDKPFPLPKLGINAVALRFLSFLSANTIKVKVKDFYVTLPNPANFALHKLIIFQRRLKQDKAVKDRNIAIEILKSLIDKGESSVIKQVFDSIPKKWQAKVVKGLDKNEDKGILAILLNLEKSNSDL
;
A
#
# COMPACT_ATOMS: atom_id res chain seq x y z
N MET A 1 -0.70 -9.36 13.52
CA MET A 1 -1.97 -9.64 12.81
C MET A 1 -2.56 -10.91 13.40
N GLU A 2 -3.85 -10.91 13.71
CA GLU A 2 -4.50 -12.09 14.23
C GLU A 2 -4.67 -13.15 13.14
N LYS A 3 -4.46 -14.41 13.48
CA LYS A 3 -4.56 -15.54 12.52
C LYS A 3 -5.89 -15.52 11.76
N LYS A 4 -6.99 -15.20 12.44
CA LYS A 4 -8.34 -15.11 11.87
C LYS A 4 -8.45 -14.02 10.79
N GLN A 5 -7.88 -12.83 11.03
CA GLN A 5 -7.86 -11.73 10.03
C GLN A 5 -7.08 -12.12 8.78
N TYR A 6 -5.95 -12.80 8.97
CA TYR A 6 -5.13 -13.27 7.85
C TYR A 6 -5.85 -14.32 7.00
N GLU A 7 -6.47 -15.31 7.63
CA GLU A 7 -7.24 -16.35 6.93
C GLU A 7 -8.41 -15.74 6.15
N LEU A 8 -9.13 -14.78 6.74
CA LEU A 8 -10.20 -14.08 6.07
C LEU A 8 -9.70 -13.24 4.88
N CYS A 9 -8.56 -12.53 5.04
CA CYS A 9 -7.93 -11.81 3.93
C CYS A 9 -7.56 -12.75 2.78
N LEU A 10 -6.96 -13.91 3.09
CA LEU A 10 -6.63 -14.91 2.08
C LEU A 10 -7.86 -15.42 1.33
N GLU A 11 -8.95 -15.66 2.04
CA GLU A 11 -10.20 -16.11 1.40
C GLU A 11 -10.79 -15.05 0.47
N ILE A 12 -10.75 -13.76 0.85
CA ILE A 12 -11.14 -12.64 -0.02
C ILE A 12 -10.30 -12.63 -1.31
N LEU A 13 -8.97 -12.68 -1.16
CA LEU A 13 -8.06 -12.67 -2.31
C LEU A 13 -8.27 -13.88 -3.23
N LYS A 14 -8.51 -15.05 -2.65
CA LYS A 14 -8.82 -16.28 -3.39
C LYS A 14 -10.14 -16.17 -4.17
N ARG A 15 -11.18 -15.57 -3.59
CA ARG A 15 -12.44 -15.32 -4.27
C ARG A 15 -12.27 -14.34 -5.43
N PHE A 16 -11.53 -13.26 -5.23
CA PHE A 16 -11.20 -12.31 -6.31
C PHE A 16 -10.38 -12.98 -7.42
N HIS A 17 -9.47 -13.88 -7.08
CA HIS A 17 -8.72 -14.67 -8.04
C HIS A 17 -9.65 -15.59 -8.87
N LYS A 18 -10.51 -16.37 -8.21
CA LYS A 18 -11.47 -17.25 -8.88
C LYS A 18 -12.47 -16.51 -9.75
N ALA A 19 -12.89 -15.32 -9.33
CA ALA A 19 -13.78 -14.44 -10.09
C ALA A 19 -13.06 -13.68 -11.23
N GLY A 20 -11.74 -13.86 -11.41
CA GLY A 20 -10.95 -13.24 -12.47
C GLY A 20 -10.71 -11.75 -12.31
N ILE A 21 -10.97 -11.17 -11.11
CA ILE A 21 -10.86 -9.72 -10.86
C ILE A 21 -9.61 -9.35 -10.04
N LEU A 22 -8.89 -10.31 -9.44
CA LEU A 22 -7.74 -10.02 -8.57
C LEU A 22 -6.65 -9.19 -9.27
N ASN A 23 -6.41 -9.45 -10.55
CA ASN A 23 -5.41 -8.71 -11.33
C ASN A 23 -5.77 -7.24 -11.61
N ASN A 24 -7.00 -6.82 -11.31
CA ASN A 24 -7.41 -5.42 -11.41
C ASN A 24 -7.07 -4.62 -10.15
N PHE A 25 -6.66 -5.29 -9.08
CA PHE A 25 -6.36 -4.70 -7.79
C PHE A 25 -4.87 -4.70 -7.49
N ILE A 26 -4.41 -3.58 -6.97
CA ILE A 26 -3.12 -3.46 -6.29
C ILE A 26 -3.44 -3.36 -4.80
N LEU A 27 -3.02 -4.33 -4.02
CA LEU A 27 -3.19 -4.29 -2.58
C LEU A 27 -2.22 -3.26 -2.01
N ILE A 28 -2.72 -2.27 -1.29
CA ILE A 28 -1.93 -1.19 -0.69
C ILE A 28 -2.15 -1.13 0.84
N GLY A 29 -1.61 -0.11 1.50
CA GLY A 29 -1.78 0.05 2.95
C GLY A 29 -0.94 -0.94 3.77
N SER A 30 -1.34 -1.20 5.01
CA SER A 30 -0.57 -2.06 5.92
C SER A 30 -0.52 -3.53 5.46
N TRP A 31 -1.50 -3.98 4.68
CA TRP A 31 -1.50 -5.33 4.14
C TRP A 31 -0.41 -5.56 3.08
N SER A 32 -0.05 -4.53 2.28
CA SER A 32 1.15 -4.63 1.42
C SER A 32 2.40 -4.89 2.24
N ALA A 33 2.58 -4.13 3.31
CA ALA A 33 3.73 -4.30 4.19
C ALA A 33 3.78 -5.72 4.78
N TYR A 34 2.62 -6.31 5.11
CA TYR A 34 2.56 -7.70 5.56
C TYR A 34 3.01 -8.69 4.48
N PHE A 35 2.51 -8.54 3.25
CA PHE A 35 2.85 -9.45 2.16
C PHE A 35 4.27 -9.26 1.61
N TYR A 36 4.95 -8.15 1.90
CA TYR A 36 6.38 -8.00 1.58
C TYR A 36 7.29 -9.01 2.30
N ASN A 37 6.81 -9.74 3.30
CA ASN A 37 7.57 -10.83 3.91
C ASN A 37 8.06 -11.85 2.89
N GLU A 38 7.27 -12.14 1.86
CA GLU A 38 7.67 -13.05 0.79
C GLU A 38 8.75 -12.43 -0.12
N TYR A 39 8.69 -11.11 -0.32
CA TYR A 39 9.70 -10.37 -1.09
C TYR A 39 11.02 -10.24 -0.34
N PHE A 40 10.97 -10.08 0.97
CA PHE A 40 12.11 -9.92 1.86
C PHE A 40 12.53 -11.24 2.55
N ALA A 41 12.14 -12.39 2.00
CA ALA A 41 12.54 -13.68 2.54
C ALA A 41 14.07 -13.75 2.66
N GLY A 42 14.58 -14.12 3.85
CA GLY A 42 16.01 -14.15 4.14
C GLY A 42 16.62 -12.85 4.67
N THR A 43 15.86 -11.78 4.81
CA THR A 43 16.28 -10.53 5.50
C THR A 43 15.60 -10.39 6.86
N GLN A 44 16.15 -9.54 7.73
CA GLN A 44 15.43 -9.09 8.92
C GLN A 44 14.35 -8.10 8.46
N TYR A 45 13.13 -8.59 8.30
CA TYR A 45 12.00 -7.77 7.92
C TYR A 45 10.92 -7.84 9.00
N LEU A 46 10.28 -6.73 9.25
CA LEU A 46 9.17 -6.42 10.16
C LEU A 46 8.64 -7.57 11.05
N ASP A 47 8.56 -7.30 12.34
CA ASP A 47 7.73 -8.09 13.24
C ASP A 47 6.26 -8.04 12.78
N ARG A 48 5.76 -9.16 12.28
CA ARG A 48 4.38 -9.32 11.78
C ARG A 48 3.31 -8.93 12.80
N ALA A 49 3.63 -9.02 14.09
CA ALA A 49 2.72 -8.66 15.18
C ALA A 49 2.44 -7.14 15.24
N ALA A 50 3.37 -6.30 14.78
CA ALA A 50 3.22 -4.84 14.80
C ALA A 50 2.21 -4.31 13.77
N LEU A 51 1.81 -5.10 12.77
CA LEU A 51 0.90 -4.69 11.70
C LEU A 51 -0.58 -4.90 12.04
N LYS A 52 -1.02 -4.45 13.21
CA LYS A 52 -2.46 -4.48 13.54
C LYS A 52 -3.23 -3.52 12.65
N THR A 53 -4.06 -4.05 11.76
CA THR A 53 -4.95 -3.26 10.89
C THR A 53 -6.17 -4.06 10.51
N ARG A 54 -7.34 -3.41 10.54
CA ARG A 54 -8.59 -3.95 10.00
C ARG A 54 -8.79 -3.55 8.54
N ASP A 55 -8.18 -2.44 8.12
CA ASP A 55 -8.43 -1.84 6.81
C ASP A 55 -7.61 -2.59 5.75
N ILE A 56 -8.29 -3.11 4.73
CA ILE A 56 -7.69 -3.65 3.50
C ILE A 56 -8.02 -2.67 2.38
N ASP A 57 -6.98 -2.07 1.80
CA ASP A 57 -7.10 -1.06 0.76
C ASP A 57 -6.75 -1.67 -0.61
N PHE A 58 -7.70 -1.63 -1.54
CA PHE A 58 -7.52 -2.07 -2.92
C PHE A 58 -7.46 -0.85 -3.86
N LEU A 59 -6.31 -0.62 -4.48
CA LEU A 59 -6.14 0.39 -5.52
C LEU A 59 -6.47 -0.21 -6.89
N ILE A 60 -7.35 0.47 -7.63
CA ILE A 60 -7.70 0.17 -9.02
C ILE A 60 -7.07 1.26 -9.89
N ASP A 61 -5.92 0.94 -10.49
CA ASP A 61 -5.18 1.89 -11.31
C ASP A 61 -5.94 2.28 -12.58
N ASN A 62 -6.52 1.30 -13.24
CA ASN A 62 -7.29 1.52 -14.47
C ASN A 62 -8.66 0.82 -14.44
N PRO A 63 -9.71 1.52 -13.98
CA PRO A 63 -11.06 0.96 -13.93
C PRO A 63 -11.60 0.48 -15.28
N THR A 64 -11.14 1.06 -16.39
CA THR A 64 -11.62 0.69 -17.73
C THR A 64 -11.12 -0.68 -18.18
N LYS A 65 -10.06 -1.20 -17.57
CA LYS A 65 -9.52 -2.54 -17.84
C LYS A 65 -10.30 -3.67 -17.17
N ILE A 66 -11.28 -3.36 -16.30
CA ILE A 66 -12.13 -4.36 -15.68
C ILE A 66 -13.03 -4.97 -16.77
N LYS A 67 -12.78 -6.24 -17.10
CA LYS A 67 -13.52 -6.98 -18.13
C LYS A 67 -14.70 -7.77 -17.55
N HIS A 68 -14.48 -8.38 -16.39
CA HIS A 68 -15.48 -9.22 -15.73
C HIS A 68 -16.47 -8.38 -14.93
N GLU A 69 -17.73 -8.74 -15.05
CA GLU A 69 -18.79 -8.18 -14.21
C GLU A 69 -18.98 -9.09 -13.01
N VAL A 70 -18.68 -8.57 -11.82
CA VAL A 70 -18.69 -9.31 -10.55
C VAL A 70 -19.24 -8.41 -9.46
N ASN A 71 -20.38 -8.76 -8.90
CA ASN A 71 -20.91 -8.06 -7.74
C ASN A 71 -20.07 -8.41 -6.48
N VAL A 72 -19.10 -7.56 -6.14
CA VAL A 72 -18.18 -7.82 -5.02
C VAL A 72 -18.89 -7.92 -3.67
N PRO A 73 -19.89 -7.07 -3.33
CA PRO A 73 -20.70 -7.26 -2.12
C PRO A 73 -21.36 -8.65 -2.05
N GLU A 74 -21.92 -9.11 -3.15
CA GLU A 74 -22.57 -10.43 -3.20
C GLU A 74 -21.55 -11.57 -3.08
N LEU A 75 -20.40 -11.44 -3.76
CA LEU A 75 -19.30 -12.42 -3.72
C LEU A 75 -18.78 -12.66 -2.29
N LEU A 76 -18.89 -11.65 -1.40
CA LEU A 76 -18.37 -11.71 -0.04
C LEU A 76 -19.46 -11.83 1.04
N ARG A 77 -20.75 -11.90 0.66
CA ARG A 77 -21.87 -11.89 1.61
C ARG A 77 -21.82 -13.06 2.59
N ASP A 78 -21.56 -14.26 2.10
CA ASP A 78 -21.49 -15.47 2.92
C ASP A 78 -20.29 -15.53 3.86
N LEU A 79 -19.28 -14.67 3.63
CA LEU A 79 -18.19 -14.43 4.59
C LEU A 79 -18.59 -13.48 5.71
N GLY A 80 -19.80 -12.90 5.67
CA GLY A 80 -20.30 -11.97 6.67
C GLY A 80 -19.98 -10.50 6.39
N PHE A 81 -19.56 -10.16 5.16
CA PHE A 81 -19.39 -8.76 4.77
C PHE A 81 -20.73 -8.11 4.48
N VAL A 82 -20.91 -6.90 5.00
CA VAL A 82 -22.06 -6.05 4.72
C VAL A 82 -21.60 -4.76 4.05
N MET A 83 -22.41 -4.28 3.10
CA MET A 83 -22.14 -3.01 2.44
C MET A 83 -22.62 -1.87 3.34
N ILE A 84 -21.73 -0.93 3.63
CA ILE A 84 -22.04 0.28 4.39
C ILE A 84 -21.72 1.54 3.59
N TYR A 85 -22.45 2.62 3.86
CA TYR A 85 -22.21 3.92 3.25
C TYR A 85 -21.55 4.84 4.25
N LYS A 86 -20.38 5.40 3.90
CA LYS A 86 -19.64 6.35 4.74
C LYS A 86 -19.85 7.79 4.30
N GLY A 87 -20.16 8.63 5.30
CA GLY A 87 -20.37 10.06 5.09
C GLY A 87 -21.60 10.40 4.25
N ASN A 88 -21.84 11.69 4.05
CA ASN A 88 -23.01 12.20 3.31
C ASN A 88 -22.90 12.01 1.79
N LYS A 89 -21.74 11.51 1.29
CA LYS A 89 -21.46 11.34 -0.14
C LYS A 89 -21.70 9.92 -0.64
N GLY A 90 -22.00 8.98 0.24
CA GLY A 90 -22.34 7.60 -0.13
C GLY A 90 -21.12 6.76 -0.58
N TYR A 91 -19.94 6.97 0.03
CA TYR A 91 -18.79 6.09 -0.19
C TYR A 91 -19.09 4.69 0.34
N ILE A 92 -18.93 3.69 -0.52
CA ILE A 92 -19.16 2.30 -0.17
C ILE A 92 -17.91 1.70 0.47
N LYS A 93 -18.11 1.00 1.58
CA LYS A 93 -17.14 0.10 2.19
C LYS A 93 -17.81 -1.25 2.45
N LEU A 94 -17.02 -2.32 2.47
CA LEU A 94 -17.51 -3.63 2.89
C LEU A 94 -16.97 -3.91 4.28
N GLU A 95 -17.86 -4.01 5.24
CA GLU A 95 -17.53 -4.15 6.66
C GLU A 95 -17.81 -5.56 7.16
N HIS A 96 -16.83 -6.10 7.88
CA HIS A 96 -16.87 -7.33 8.66
C HIS A 96 -16.35 -7.00 10.07
N PRO A 97 -16.75 -7.71 11.15
CA PRO A 97 -16.20 -7.46 12.49
C PRO A 97 -14.67 -7.41 12.56
N ASP A 98 -13.98 -8.24 11.78
CA ASP A 98 -12.52 -8.35 11.80
C ASP A 98 -11.83 -7.51 10.72
N LEU A 99 -12.49 -7.20 9.60
CA LEU A 99 -11.90 -6.52 8.45
C LEU A 99 -12.83 -5.45 7.85
N LEU A 100 -12.23 -4.47 7.20
CA LEU A 100 -12.92 -3.42 6.45
C LEU A 100 -12.25 -3.26 5.08
N LEU A 101 -13.00 -3.42 3.99
CA LEU A 101 -12.47 -3.25 2.65
C LEU A 101 -12.81 -1.86 2.12
N GLU A 102 -11.78 -1.20 1.58
CA GLU A 102 -11.89 0.07 0.88
C GLU A 102 -11.36 -0.07 -0.55
N PHE A 103 -12.06 0.59 -1.49
CA PHE A 103 -11.66 0.62 -2.89
C PHE A 103 -11.24 2.04 -3.25
N LEU A 104 -10.09 2.15 -3.90
CA LEU A 104 -9.44 3.41 -4.20
C LEU A 104 -9.13 3.50 -5.69
N VAL A 105 -9.21 4.71 -6.24
CA VAL A 105 -8.81 5.01 -7.61
C VAL A 105 -7.92 6.25 -7.64
N LEU A 106 -7.22 6.45 -8.75
CA LEU A 106 -6.41 7.64 -8.97
C LEU A 106 -7.30 8.87 -9.12
N GLU A 107 -7.06 9.91 -8.33
CA GLU A 107 -7.68 11.21 -8.53
C GLU A 107 -7.11 11.87 -9.78
N LYS A 108 -7.97 12.20 -10.75
CA LYS A 108 -7.60 12.88 -11.99
C LYS A 108 -8.06 14.34 -11.98
N GLY A 109 -7.23 15.22 -12.54
CA GLY A 109 -7.54 16.64 -12.69
C GLY A 109 -7.64 17.39 -11.35
N ARG A 110 -8.64 18.26 -11.21
CA ARG A 110 -8.85 19.08 -9.99
C ARG A 110 -9.41 18.27 -8.81
N GLY A 111 -9.76 17.01 -9.04
CA GLY A 111 -10.44 16.16 -8.09
C GLY A 111 -11.93 16.49 -7.97
N ILE A 112 -12.74 15.46 -7.87
CA ILE A 112 -14.16 15.60 -7.56
C ILE A 112 -14.36 14.85 -6.25
N ASP A 113 -14.80 15.58 -5.23
CA ASP A 113 -15.10 14.98 -3.93
C ASP A 113 -16.46 14.23 -3.98
N LYS A 114 -16.49 13.22 -4.86
CA LYS A 114 -17.62 12.30 -5.08
C LYS A 114 -17.11 10.88 -5.23
N PRO A 115 -17.90 9.87 -4.85
CA PRO A 115 -17.58 8.47 -5.11
C PRO A 115 -17.38 8.22 -6.61
N PHE A 116 -16.32 7.52 -6.96
CA PHE A 116 -16.06 7.06 -8.33
C PHE A 116 -16.82 5.75 -8.56
N PRO A 117 -17.81 5.69 -9.48
CA PRO A 117 -18.63 4.50 -9.67
C PRO A 117 -17.83 3.39 -10.36
N LEU A 118 -17.99 2.17 -9.87
CA LEU A 118 -17.43 0.93 -10.43
C LEU A 118 -18.58 -0.07 -10.65
N PRO A 119 -19.47 0.19 -11.61
CA PRO A 119 -20.71 -0.58 -11.78
C PRO A 119 -20.45 -2.07 -12.05
N LYS A 120 -19.40 -2.41 -12.80
CA LYS A 120 -19.00 -3.81 -13.04
C LYS A 120 -18.63 -4.58 -11.77
N LEU A 121 -18.28 -3.87 -10.70
CA LEU A 121 -17.94 -4.48 -9.42
C LEU A 121 -19.04 -4.32 -8.36
N GLY A 122 -20.15 -3.65 -8.69
CA GLY A 122 -21.24 -3.37 -7.75
C GLY A 122 -20.84 -2.46 -6.58
N ILE A 123 -19.81 -1.64 -6.75
CA ILE A 123 -19.25 -0.75 -5.71
C ILE A 123 -18.95 0.64 -6.26
N ASN A 124 -18.46 1.51 -5.38
CA ASN A 124 -17.75 2.73 -5.76
C ASN A 124 -16.40 2.83 -5.03
N ALA A 125 -15.55 3.72 -5.46
CA ALA A 125 -14.22 3.93 -4.92
C ALA A 125 -13.99 5.38 -4.50
N VAL A 126 -13.04 5.56 -3.58
CA VAL A 126 -12.54 6.90 -3.19
C VAL A 126 -11.42 7.29 -4.13
N ALA A 127 -11.53 8.46 -4.76
CA ALA A 127 -10.43 9.02 -5.55
C ALA A 127 -9.43 9.73 -4.65
N LEU A 128 -8.15 9.34 -4.71
CA LEU A 128 -7.10 9.93 -3.89
C LEU A 128 -5.88 10.36 -4.73
N ARG A 129 -5.24 11.44 -4.28
CA ARG A 129 -3.98 11.94 -4.83
C ARG A 129 -2.80 11.05 -4.45
N PHE A 130 -1.74 11.13 -5.24
CA PHE A 130 -0.46 10.43 -5.05
C PHE A 130 -0.50 8.90 -5.24
N LEU A 131 -1.67 8.30 -5.48
CA LEU A 131 -1.77 6.85 -5.69
C LEU A 131 -1.10 6.39 -7.00
N SER A 132 -0.96 7.27 -8.00
CA SER A 132 -0.21 6.97 -9.24
C SER A 132 1.23 6.55 -8.96
N PHE A 133 1.82 7.05 -7.87
CA PHE A 133 3.16 6.66 -7.46
C PHE A 133 3.23 5.21 -6.94
N LEU A 134 2.13 4.69 -6.39
CA LEU A 134 2.01 3.30 -5.95
C LEU A 134 1.75 2.33 -7.11
N SER A 135 1.08 2.80 -8.17
CA SER A 135 0.77 1.98 -9.35
C SER A 135 1.84 2.04 -10.45
N ALA A 136 2.75 3.04 -10.41
CA ALA A 136 3.79 3.23 -11.42
C ALA A 136 4.71 2.02 -11.56
N ASN A 137 5.10 1.42 -10.44
CA ASN A 137 5.89 0.21 -10.38
C ASN A 137 5.23 -0.76 -9.40
N THR A 138 4.95 -1.97 -9.87
CA THR A 138 4.33 -3.02 -9.07
C THR A 138 5.14 -4.29 -9.11
N ILE A 139 5.03 -5.09 -8.05
CA ILE A 139 5.57 -6.44 -7.97
C ILE A 139 4.43 -7.43 -7.80
N LYS A 140 4.68 -8.68 -8.17
CA LYS A 140 3.77 -9.80 -7.89
C LYS A 140 4.40 -10.69 -6.84
N VAL A 141 3.69 -10.89 -5.76
CA VAL A 141 4.11 -11.77 -4.66
C VAL A 141 3.25 -13.02 -4.70
N LYS A 142 3.89 -14.18 -4.62
CA LYS A 142 3.18 -15.46 -4.58
C LYS A 142 2.55 -15.66 -3.21
N VAL A 143 1.24 -15.88 -3.19
CA VAL A 143 0.48 -16.15 -1.98
C VAL A 143 -0.26 -17.46 -2.18
N LYS A 144 0.24 -18.53 -1.60
CA LYS A 144 -0.24 -19.91 -1.85
C LYS A 144 -0.20 -20.24 -3.35
N ASP A 145 -1.35 -20.38 -3.99
CA ASP A 145 -1.57 -20.82 -5.38
C ASP A 145 -1.88 -19.68 -6.37
N PHE A 146 -1.86 -18.41 -5.91
CA PHE A 146 -2.10 -17.24 -6.74
C PHE A 146 -1.09 -16.11 -6.47
N TYR A 147 -1.11 -15.08 -7.29
CA TYR A 147 -0.26 -13.90 -7.13
C TYR A 147 -1.06 -12.68 -6.73
N VAL A 148 -0.54 -11.91 -5.78
CA VAL A 148 -1.07 -10.61 -5.38
C VAL A 148 -0.18 -9.51 -5.92
N THR A 149 -0.79 -8.50 -6.52
CA THR A 149 -0.06 -7.31 -7.01
C THR A 149 0.09 -6.31 -5.87
N LEU A 150 1.33 -5.91 -5.60
CA LEU A 150 1.70 -4.91 -4.60
C LEU A 150 2.46 -3.76 -5.27
N PRO A 151 2.49 -2.55 -4.69
CA PRO A 151 3.47 -1.55 -5.12
C PRO A 151 4.89 -2.09 -5.00
N ASN A 152 5.84 -1.56 -5.78
CA ASN A 152 7.24 -1.80 -5.48
C ASN A 152 7.57 -1.28 -4.07
N PRO A 153 8.34 -2.02 -3.23
CA PRO A 153 8.62 -1.63 -1.86
C PRO A 153 9.24 -0.24 -1.71
N ALA A 154 10.13 0.17 -2.63
CA ALA A 154 10.70 1.52 -2.60
C ALA A 154 9.63 2.60 -2.86
N ASN A 155 8.76 2.40 -3.86
CA ASN A 155 7.63 3.32 -4.12
C ASN A 155 6.71 3.42 -2.89
N PHE A 156 6.41 2.29 -2.27
CA PHE A 156 5.55 2.25 -1.09
C PHE A 156 6.18 2.99 0.10
N ALA A 157 7.44 2.73 0.41
CA ALA A 157 8.13 3.36 1.52
C ALA A 157 8.26 4.88 1.33
N LEU A 158 8.69 5.33 0.14
CA LEU A 158 8.80 6.75 -0.16
C LEU A 158 7.43 7.44 -0.17
N HIS A 159 6.38 6.78 -0.65
CA HIS A 159 5.01 7.29 -0.57
C HIS A 159 4.58 7.50 0.89
N LYS A 160 4.86 6.55 1.77
CA LYS A 160 4.56 6.68 3.19
C LYS A 160 5.28 7.87 3.82
N LEU A 161 6.56 8.12 3.48
CA LEU A 161 7.32 9.30 3.93
C LEU A 161 6.77 10.63 3.37
N ILE A 162 6.08 10.61 2.22
CA ILE A 162 5.41 11.79 1.66
C ILE A 162 4.12 12.11 2.41
N ILE A 163 3.33 11.08 2.76
CA ILE A 163 1.98 11.27 3.28
C ILE A 163 1.89 11.32 4.80
N PHE A 164 2.81 10.69 5.57
CA PHE A 164 2.70 10.64 7.03
C PHE A 164 2.63 12.03 7.67
N GLN A 165 3.34 13.02 7.09
CA GLN A 165 3.35 14.42 7.56
C GLN A 165 1.97 15.11 7.44
N ARG A 166 1.03 14.51 6.72
CA ARG A 166 -0.35 14.99 6.54
C ARG A 166 -1.36 14.25 7.41
N ARG A 167 -0.91 13.25 8.17
CA ARG A 167 -1.79 12.49 9.05
C ARG A 167 -2.25 13.35 10.23
N LEU A 168 -3.55 13.43 10.43
CA LEU A 168 -4.13 14.13 11.59
C LEU A 168 -3.90 13.33 12.89
N LYS A 169 -3.87 12.00 12.80
CA LYS A 169 -3.65 11.11 13.95
C LYS A 169 -2.17 10.80 14.06
N GLN A 170 -1.57 11.19 15.18
CA GLN A 170 -0.13 11.02 15.44
C GLN A 170 0.30 9.56 15.46
N ASP A 171 -0.50 8.66 16.03
CA ASP A 171 -0.24 7.21 16.04
C ASP A 171 -0.12 6.63 14.63
N LYS A 172 -1.02 7.06 13.71
CA LYS A 172 -0.94 6.65 12.30
C LYS A 172 0.27 7.24 11.60
N ALA A 173 0.66 8.47 11.94
CA ALA A 173 1.84 9.11 11.36
C ALA A 173 3.12 8.35 11.76
N VAL A 174 3.29 8.07 13.04
CA VAL A 174 4.43 7.29 13.57
C VAL A 174 4.48 5.91 12.94
N LYS A 175 3.34 5.21 12.87
CA LYS A 175 3.25 3.90 12.22
C LYS A 175 3.68 3.95 10.75
N ASP A 176 3.18 4.94 9.98
CA ASP A 176 3.51 5.08 8.55
C ASP A 176 5.01 5.34 8.36
N ARG A 177 5.64 6.20 9.21
CA ARG A 177 7.07 6.47 9.17
C ARG A 177 7.88 5.21 9.49
N ASN A 178 7.57 4.52 10.58
CA ASN A 178 8.31 3.33 11.00
C ASN A 178 8.27 2.23 9.93
N ILE A 179 7.10 1.94 9.37
CA ILE A 179 6.96 0.98 8.26
C ILE A 179 7.84 1.39 7.06
N ALA A 180 7.87 2.68 6.72
CA ALA A 180 8.69 3.17 5.61
C ALA A 180 10.18 2.95 5.86
N ILE A 181 10.67 3.30 7.07
CA ILE A 181 12.07 3.14 7.45
C ILE A 181 12.49 1.67 7.42
N GLU A 182 11.67 0.79 7.97
CA GLU A 182 11.92 -0.66 7.98
C GLU A 182 12.03 -1.23 6.56
N ILE A 183 11.10 -0.87 5.67
CA ILE A 183 11.14 -1.30 4.27
C ILE A 183 12.41 -0.80 3.58
N LEU A 184 12.81 0.46 3.79
CA LEU A 184 14.04 1.01 3.21
C LEU A 184 15.28 0.30 3.74
N LYS A 185 15.35 0.01 5.04
CA LYS A 185 16.45 -0.76 5.64
C LYS A 185 16.50 -2.18 5.04
N SER A 186 15.36 -2.85 4.93
CA SER A 186 15.30 -4.20 4.34
C SER A 186 15.70 -4.23 2.85
N LEU A 187 15.40 -3.16 2.09
CA LEU A 187 15.91 -3.01 0.72
C LEU A 187 17.42 -2.84 0.69
N ILE A 188 17.99 -2.08 1.62
CA ILE A 188 19.44 -1.90 1.75
C ILE A 188 20.10 -3.23 2.09
N ASP A 189 19.59 -3.97 3.07
CA ASP A 189 20.10 -5.27 3.47
C ASP A 189 20.03 -6.31 2.35
N LYS A 190 19.03 -6.16 1.47
CA LYS A 190 18.87 -6.99 0.26
C LYS A 190 19.80 -6.57 -0.89
N GLY A 191 20.56 -5.48 -0.74
CA GLY A 191 21.45 -4.95 -1.78
C GLY A 191 20.72 -4.11 -2.85
N GLU A 192 19.48 -3.69 -2.59
CA GLU A 192 18.64 -2.95 -3.55
C GLU A 192 18.67 -1.42 -3.35
N SER A 193 19.77 -0.87 -2.82
CA SER A 193 19.97 0.57 -2.62
C SER A 193 19.82 1.38 -3.92
N SER A 194 20.25 0.84 -5.05
CA SER A 194 20.08 1.48 -6.35
C SER A 194 18.63 1.69 -6.74
N VAL A 195 17.74 0.73 -6.39
CA VAL A 195 16.31 0.85 -6.65
C VAL A 195 15.71 2.00 -5.82
N ILE A 196 16.09 2.12 -4.54
CA ILE A 196 15.66 3.24 -3.68
C ILE A 196 16.04 4.57 -4.32
N LYS A 197 17.30 4.70 -4.76
CA LYS A 197 17.82 5.93 -5.38
C LYS A 197 17.10 6.25 -6.67
N GLN A 198 16.94 5.28 -7.56
CA GLN A 198 16.25 5.45 -8.83
C GLN A 198 14.81 5.96 -8.63
N VAL A 199 14.06 5.34 -7.70
CA VAL A 199 12.69 5.74 -7.40
C VAL A 199 12.66 7.14 -6.79
N PHE A 200 13.59 7.47 -5.87
CA PHE A 200 13.71 8.81 -5.29
C PHE A 200 14.00 9.88 -6.34
N ASP A 201 14.90 9.61 -7.28
CA ASP A 201 15.25 10.57 -8.34
C ASP A 201 14.12 10.78 -9.34
N SER A 202 13.25 9.78 -9.52
CA SER A 202 12.09 9.87 -10.43
C SER A 202 10.96 10.76 -9.92
N ILE A 203 10.92 11.09 -8.62
CA ILE A 203 9.84 11.90 -8.05
C ILE A 203 10.16 13.40 -8.08
N PRO A 204 9.12 14.27 -8.13
CA PRO A 204 9.31 15.71 -8.16
C PRO A 204 10.12 16.23 -6.96
N LYS A 205 10.95 17.26 -7.17
CA LYS A 205 11.81 17.87 -6.11
C LYS A 205 11.04 18.20 -4.82
N LYS A 206 9.78 18.66 -4.95
CA LYS A 206 8.90 18.94 -3.80
C LYS A 206 8.59 17.67 -2.97
N TRP A 207 8.54 16.51 -3.61
CA TRP A 207 8.32 15.24 -2.92
C TRP A 207 9.62 14.71 -2.33
N GLN A 208 10.76 14.86 -3.05
CA GLN A 208 12.07 14.55 -2.51
C GLN A 208 12.34 15.30 -1.20
N ALA A 209 12.05 16.62 -1.17
CA ALA A 209 12.18 17.43 0.04
C ALA A 209 11.32 16.90 1.21
N LYS A 210 10.10 16.42 0.92
CA LYS A 210 9.25 15.80 1.95
C LYS A 210 9.82 14.48 2.46
N VAL A 211 10.33 13.63 1.57
CA VAL A 211 10.98 12.37 1.97
C VAL A 211 12.14 12.67 2.90
N VAL A 212 13.06 13.55 2.50
CA VAL A 212 14.22 13.92 3.32
C VAL A 212 13.81 14.51 4.67
N LYS A 213 12.79 15.39 4.69
CA LYS A 213 12.25 15.96 5.94
C LYS A 213 11.65 14.89 6.87
N GLY A 214 11.20 13.77 6.33
CA GLY A 214 10.63 12.66 7.10
C GLY A 214 11.64 11.74 7.75
N LEU A 215 12.92 11.89 7.39
CA LEU A 215 14.04 11.09 7.91
C LEU A 215 14.74 11.81 9.03
N ASP A 216 15.17 11.07 10.05
CA ASP A 216 16.03 11.60 11.11
C ASP A 216 17.48 11.60 10.66
N LYS A 217 18.18 12.71 10.91
CA LYS A 217 19.57 12.89 10.47
C LYS A 217 20.55 11.96 11.18
N ASN A 218 20.23 11.52 12.37
CA ASN A 218 21.10 10.65 13.17
C ASN A 218 20.74 9.17 13.03
N GLU A 219 19.44 8.83 13.09
CA GLU A 219 18.96 7.46 13.07
C GLU A 219 18.90 6.86 11.65
N ASP A 220 18.65 7.70 10.64
CA ASP A 220 18.43 7.28 9.25
C ASP A 220 19.59 7.65 8.30
N LYS A 221 20.82 7.83 8.85
CA LYS A 221 22.03 8.24 8.10
C LYS A 221 22.27 7.40 6.83
N GLY A 222 22.14 6.08 6.93
CA GLY A 222 22.37 5.17 5.81
C GLY A 222 21.36 5.40 4.66
N ILE A 223 20.10 5.65 4.99
CA ILE A 223 19.07 5.97 3.99
C ILE A 223 19.36 7.33 3.36
N LEU A 224 19.67 8.35 4.18
CA LEU A 224 20.00 9.69 3.69
C LEU A 224 21.23 9.69 2.78
N ALA A 225 22.26 8.92 3.11
CA ALA A 225 23.46 8.79 2.28
C ALA A 225 23.11 8.28 0.87
N ILE A 226 22.25 7.26 0.77
CA ILE A 226 21.78 6.73 -0.52
C ILE A 226 20.98 7.78 -1.29
N LEU A 227 20.02 8.43 -0.64
CA LEU A 227 19.12 9.38 -1.31
C LEU A 227 19.87 10.62 -1.82
N LEU A 228 20.83 11.12 -1.03
CA LEU A 228 21.53 12.38 -1.31
C LEU A 228 22.91 12.19 -1.97
N ASN A 229 23.30 10.94 -2.30
CA ASN A 229 24.65 10.60 -2.77
C ASN A 229 25.75 11.14 -1.87
N LEU A 230 25.55 11.10 -0.55
CA LEU A 230 26.59 11.44 0.40
C LEU A 230 27.61 10.29 0.40
N GLU A 231 28.84 10.56 0.01
CA GLU A 231 29.94 9.60 0.15
C GLU A 231 30.00 9.12 1.60
N LYS A 232 30.21 7.82 1.81
CA LYS A 232 30.56 7.32 3.15
C LYS A 232 31.82 8.08 3.55
N SER A 233 31.68 9.05 4.44
CA SER A 233 32.87 9.63 5.07
C SER A 233 33.64 8.47 5.71
N ASN A 234 34.81 8.14 5.13
CA ASN A 234 35.78 7.27 5.75
C ASN A 234 36.20 7.93 7.07
N SER A 235 35.52 7.55 8.12
CA SER A 235 35.92 7.87 9.49
C SER A 235 35.79 6.57 10.27
N ASP A 236 36.80 5.70 10.05
CA ASP A 236 37.29 4.71 11.00
C ASP A 236 38.69 4.25 10.49
N LEU A 237 39.69 5.05 10.83
CA LEU A 237 41.09 4.65 10.97
C LEU A 237 41.42 4.70 12.43
#